data_06488a8b2dcc47e7ba365450d61b153b
#
_entry.id   06488a8b2dcc47e7ba365450d61b153b
#
_cell.length_a   1.000
_cell.length_b   1.000
_cell.length_c   1.000
_cell.angle_alpha   90.00
_cell.angle_beta   90.00
_cell.angle_gamma   90.00
#
_symmetry.space_group_name_H-M   'P 1'
#
loop_
_entity.id
_entity.type
_entity.pdbx_description
1 polymer ?
#
loop_
_entity_poly.entity_id
_entity_poly.type
_entity_poly.pdbx_seq_one_letter_code
_entity_poly.pdbx_strand_id
1 'polypeptide(L)'
;MENKEFEVGKFYRVHLYPTYGMSDKGIPGMVVRKLKKKVVFEYLSCFGGELHKMTVERRLIPASEGFHGVEEAVATGKWNSIGITEATDICDKPSRWDLVRGNEASGN
;
A
#
# COMPACT_ATOMS: atom_id res chain seq x y z
N MET A 1 19.42 -2.07 -9.16
CA MET A 1 18.41 -2.83 -9.87
C MET A 1 17.02 -2.36 -9.49
N GLU A 2 16.20 -2.17 -10.48
CA GLU A 2 14.83 -1.76 -10.21
C GLU A 2 14.03 -2.92 -9.63
N ASN A 3 13.21 -2.60 -8.65
CA ASN A 3 12.31 -3.56 -8.07
C ASN A 3 11.05 -3.62 -8.93
N LYS A 4 10.84 -4.74 -9.59
CA LYS A 4 9.70 -4.90 -10.50
C LYS A 4 8.50 -5.57 -9.84
N GLU A 5 8.66 -6.09 -8.65
CA GLU A 5 7.61 -6.80 -7.92
C GLU A 5 7.47 -6.28 -6.51
N PHE A 6 6.25 -6.33 -6.00
CA PHE A 6 6.03 -6.02 -4.60
C PHE A 6 6.60 -7.14 -3.74
N GLU A 7 7.20 -6.76 -2.62
CA GLU A 7 7.77 -7.72 -1.69
C GLU A 7 7.19 -7.51 -0.29
N VAL A 8 6.79 -8.61 0.34
CA VAL A 8 6.28 -8.57 1.71
C VAL A 8 7.35 -7.99 2.63
N GLY A 9 6.93 -7.07 3.49
CA GLY A 9 7.83 -6.41 4.43
C GLY A 9 8.42 -5.10 3.95
N LYS A 10 8.25 -4.77 2.69
CA LYS A 10 8.74 -3.50 2.14
C LYS A 10 7.65 -2.45 2.09
N PHE A 11 8.05 -1.20 2.13
CA PHE A 11 7.14 -0.06 2.13
C PHE A 11 7.08 0.59 0.75
N TYR A 12 5.86 0.97 0.37
CA TYR A 12 5.56 1.60 -0.92
C TYR A 12 4.62 2.77 -0.67
N ARG A 13 4.63 3.74 -1.57
CA ARG A 13 3.71 4.88 -1.48
C ARG A 13 2.34 4.45 -2.01
N VAL A 14 1.42 4.27 -1.09
CA VAL A 14 0.06 3.83 -1.42
C VAL A 14 -0.85 5.04 -1.54
N HIS A 15 -1.55 5.12 -2.65
CA HIS A 15 -2.50 6.20 -2.89
C HIS A 15 -3.88 5.77 -2.42
N LEU A 16 -4.40 6.43 -1.41
CA LEU A 16 -5.72 6.15 -0.86
C LEU A 16 -6.68 7.24 -1.29
N TYR A 17 -7.84 6.84 -1.71
CA TYR A 17 -8.87 7.78 -2.16
C TYR A 17 -10.19 7.41 -1.51
N PRO A 18 -11.04 8.39 -1.22
CA PRO A 18 -10.77 9.82 -1.14
C PRO A 18 -10.29 10.19 0.25
N THR A 19 -9.22 10.95 0.33
CA THR A 19 -8.73 11.37 1.63
C THR A 19 -8.43 12.86 1.58
N TYR A 20 -9.23 13.63 2.28
CA TYR A 20 -9.02 15.05 2.37
C TYR A 20 -7.71 15.35 3.10
N GLY A 21 -6.97 16.28 2.55
CA GLY A 21 -5.74 16.71 3.17
C GLY A 21 -4.56 15.77 2.97
N MET A 22 -4.73 14.71 2.22
CA MET A 22 -3.61 13.83 1.91
C MET A 22 -2.78 14.36 0.77
N SER A 23 -1.49 14.16 0.89
CA SER A 23 -0.55 14.49 -0.16
C SER A 23 -0.81 13.64 -1.40
N ASP A 24 -0.63 14.25 -2.57
CA ASP A 24 -0.67 13.52 -3.85
C ASP A 24 0.41 12.45 -3.92
N LYS A 25 1.37 12.49 -3.02
CA LYS A 25 2.48 11.54 -2.99
C LYS A 25 2.12 10.20 -2.34
N GLY A 26 0.91 10.09 -1.80
CA GLY A 26 0.51 8.88 -1.10
C GLY A 26 1.10 8.75 0.28
N ILE A 27 0.84 7.64 0.94
CA ILE A 27 1.32 7.36 2.29
C ILE A 27 2.14 6.07 2.29
N PRO A 28 3.11 5.94 3.21
CA PRO A 28 3.86 4.68 3.32
C PRO A 28 2.94 3.53 3.75
N GLY A 29 2.99 2.44 3.00
CA GLY A 29 2.25 1.23 3.35
C GLY A 29 3.15 0.03 3.16
N MET A 30 3.15 -0.87 4.14
CA MET A 30 3.95 -2.08 4.08
C MET A 30 3.13 -3.22 3.49
N VAL A 31 3.73 -3.95 2.56
CA VAL A 31 3.08 -5.16 2.05
C VAL A 31 3.09 -6.20 3.15
N VAL A 32 1.92 -6.59 3.63
CA VAL A 32 1.80 -7.62 4.65
C VAL A 32 1.37 -8.97 4.06
N ARG A 33 0.78 -8.94 2.87
CA ARG A 33 0.33 -10.14 2.22
C ARG A 33 0.30 -9.94 0.71
N LYS A 34 0.79 -10.92 -0.02
CA LYS A 34 0.76 -10.88 -1.48
C LYS A 34 0.18 -12.20 -1.98
N LEU A 35 -0.90 -12.11 -2.73
CA LEU A 35 -1.57 -13.25 -3.33
C LEU A 35 -1.43 -13.15 -4.84
N LYS A 36 -1.93 -14.15 -5.54
CA LYS A 36 -1.81 -14.18 -7.00
C LYS A 36 -2.41 -12.97 -7.70
N LYS A 37 -3.56 -12.48 -7.19
CA LYS A 37 -4.28 -11.37 -7.81
C LYS A 37 -4.53 -10.21 -6.87
N LYS A 38 -3.93 -10.23 -5.68
CA LYS A 38 -4.16 -9.22 -4.66
C LYS A 38 -2.87 -8.91 -3.92
N VAL A 39 -2.77 -7.69 -3.45
CA VAL A 39 -1.73 -7.29 -2.53
C VAL A 39 -2.37 -6.49 -1.40
N VAL A 40 -1.97 -6.76 -0.16
CA VAL A 40 -2.53 -6.09 1.00
C VAL A 40 -1.44 -5.24 1.63
N PHE A 41 -1.74 -3.95 1.81
CA PHE A 41 -0.84 -3.00 2.47
C PHE A 41 -1.37 -2.68 3.85
N GLU A 42 -0.44 -2.47 4.79
CA GLU A 42 -0.76 -1.95 6.11
C GLU A 42 -0.18 -0.55 6.22
N TYR A 43 -0.94 0.39 6.72
CA TYR A 43 -0.53 1.79 6.79
C TYR A 43 -1.02 2.42 8.07
N LEU A 44 -0.40 3.55 8.44
CA LEU A 44 -0.80 4.30 9.63
C LEU A 44 -1.91 5.28 9.28
N SER A 45 -2.95 5.28 10.10
CA SER A 45 -4.06 6.21 9.99
C SER A 45 -4.32 6.82 11.35
N CYS A 46 -4.66 8.10 11.37
CA CYS A 46 -4.97 8.80 12.62
C CYS A 46 -6.47 9.05 12.70
N PHE A 47 -7.10 8.52 13.73
CA PHE A 47 -8.49 8.85 14.00
C PHE A 47 -8.73 8.74 15.50
N GLY A 48 -9.66 9.55 16.00
CA GLY A 48 -9.91 9.61 17.43
C GLY A 48 -8.72 10.09 18.24
N GLY A 49 -7.80 10.84 17.61
CA GLY A 49 -6.60 11.34 18.27
C GLY A 49 -5.50 10.32 18.42
N GLU A 50 -5.66 9.12 17.86
CA GLU A 50 -4.67 8.06 17.98
C GLU A 50 -4.28 7.50 16.62
N LEU A 51 -3.06 6.98 16.53
CA LEU A 51 -2.59 6.29 15.34
C LEU A 51 -2.97 4.82 15.40
N HIS A 52 -3.45 4.31 14.27
CA HIS A 52 -3.82 2.91 14.13
C HIS A 52 -3.20 2.36 12.85
N LYS A 53 -2.90 1.07 12.84
CA LYS A 53 -2.49 0.39 11.63
C LYS A 53 -3.73 -0.18 10.96
N MET A 54 -3.96 0.27 9.74
CA MET A 54 -5.11 -0.15 8.94
C MET A 54 -4.60 -0.91 7.72
N THR A 55 -5.44 -1.77 7.16
CA THR A 55 -5.08 -2.50 5.96
C THR A 55 -5.94 -2.05 4.80
N VAL A 56 -5.38 -2.14 3.61
CA VAL A 56 -6.10 -1.90 2.38
C VAL A 56 -5.69 -2.96 1.37
N GLU A 57 -6.69 -3.50 0.69
CA GLU A 57 -6.50 -4.53 -0.33
C GLU A 57 -6.53 -3.88 -1.69
N ARG A 58 -5.59 -4.26 -2.54
CA ARG A 58 -5.51 -3.76 -3.91
C ARG A 58 -5.43 -4.91 -4.88
N ARG A 59 -5.95 -4.71 -6.08
CA ARG A 59 -5.82 -5.70 -7.14
C ARG A 59 -4.40 -5.65 -7.68
N LEU A 60 -3.79 -6.81 -7.85
CA LEU A 60 -2.41 -6.93 -8.35
C LEU A 60 -2.43 -7.11 -9.86
N ILE A 61 -1.72 -6.23 -10.55
CA ILE A 61 -1.51 -6.33 -11.99
C ILE A 61 -0.09 -6.83 -12.18
N PRO A 62 0.11 -7.94 -12.90
CA PRO A 62 1.46 -8.48 -13.08
C PRO A 62 2.34 -7.55 -13.93
N ALA A 63 3.64 -7.68 -13.76
CA ALA A 63 4.59 -6.82 -14.46
C ALA A 63 4.43 -6.87 -15.99
N SER A 64 4.06 -8.02 -16.52
CA SER A 64 3.85 -8.17 -17.96
C SER A 64 2.69 -7.34 -18.49
N GLU A 65 1.76 -6.96 -17.61
CA GLU A 65 0.59 -6.14 -17.98
C GLU A 65 0.68 -4.72 -17.41
N GLY A 66 1.68 -4.45 -16.59
CA GLY A 66 1.86 -3.14 -15.99
C GLY A 66 2.30 -2.10 -17.01
N PHE A 67 1.85 -0.87 -16.83
CA PHE A 67 2.12 0.23 -17.77
C PHE A 67 3.62 0.47 -17.96
N HIS A 68 4.38 0.34 -16.89
CA HIS A 68 5.83 0.56 -16.93
C HIS A 68 6.63 -0.74 -16.81
N GLY A 69 6.02 -1.88 -17.07
CA GLY A 69 6.70 -3.17 -16.99
C GLY A 69 7.01 -3.62 -15.57
N VAL A 70 6.30 -3.07 -14.59
CA VAL A 70 6.43 -3.44 -13.19
C VAL A 70 5.06 -3.79 -12.64
N GLU A 71 5.02 -4.53 -11.53
CA GLU A 71 3.75 -4.83 -10.88
C GLU A 71 3.08 -3.55 -10.41
N GLU A 72 1.75 -3.55 -10.48
CA GLU A 72 0.94 -2.43 -10.05
C GLU A 72 -0.12 -2.92 -9.06
N ALA A 73 -0.42 -2.07 -8.10
CA ALA A 73 -1.52 -2.29 -7.16
C ALA A 73 -2.57 -1.22 -7.45
N VAL A 74 -3.76 -1.65 -7.83
CA VAL A 74 -4.81 -0.73 -8.24
C VAL A 74 -6.03 -0.85 -7.34
N ALA A 75 -6.69 0.27 -7.11
CA ALA A 75 -7.92 0.29 -6.35
C ALA A 75 -9.00 -0.49 -7.09
N THR A 76 -9.87 -1.13 -6.35
CA THR A 76 -10.97 -1.88 -6.93
C THR A 76 -12.23 -1.03 -7.01
N GLY A 77 -13.13 -1.41 -7.91
CA GLY A 77 -14.40 -0.73 -8.06
C GLY A 77 -14.31 0.53 -8.92
N LYS A 78 -15.23 1.45 -8.69
CA LYS A 78 -15.37 2.63 -9.54
C LYS A 78 -14.23 3.65 -9.41
N TRP A 79 -13.37 3.44 -8.45
CA TRP A 79 -12.24 4.35 -8.21
C TRP A 79 -10.91 3.76 -8.69
N ASN A 80 -10.97 2.73 -9.50
CA ASN A 80 -9.78 1.99 -9.90
C ASN A 80 -8.78 2.78 -10.75
N SER A 81 -9.22 3.90 -11.33
CA SER A 81 -8.32 4.77 -12.09
C SER A 81 -7.55 5.74 -11.20
N ILE A 82 -7.88 5.77 -9.92
CA ILE A 82 -7.26 6.66 -8.94
C ILE A 82 -6.53 5.79 -7.93
N GLY A 83 -5.31 6.00 -7.67
CA GLY A 83 -4.63 5.22 -6.66
C GLY A 83 -3.93 3.99 -7.20
N ILE A 84 -3.16 4.20 -8.25
CA ILE A 84 -2.26 3.17 -8.75
C ILE A 84 -0.93 3.31 -8.02
N THR A 85 -0.44 2.22 -7.44
CA THR A 85 0.87 2.17 -6.81
C THR A 85 1.72 1.20 -7.62
N GLU A 86 2.89 1.63 -8.05
CA GLU A 86 3.80 0.76 -8.78
C GLU A 86 4.84 0.17 -7.84
N ALA A 87 5.36 -1.00 -8.19
CA ALA A 87 6.37 -1.66 -7.37
C ALA A 87 7.67 -0.87 -7.24
N THR A 88 7.85 0.13 -8.10
CA THR A 88 8.99 1.05 -8.01
C THR A 88 8.77 2.20 -7.02
N ASP A 89 7.56 2.34 -6.49
CA ASP A 89 7.22 3.43 -5.56
C ASP A 89 7.66 3.11 -4.12
N ILE A 90 8.87 2.62 -3.97
CA ILE A 90 9.45 2.27 -2.68
C ILE A 90 9.68 3.52 -1.85
N CYS A 91 9.40 3.45 -0.56
CA CYS A 91 9.63 4.52 0.37
C CYS A 91 10.14 3.98 1.71
N ASP A 92 10.53 4.88 2.58
CA ASP A 92 11.04 4.50 3.89
C ASP A 92 9.92 4.17 4.86
N LYS A 93 10.25 3.33 5.83
CA LYS A 93 9.36 3.04 6.94
C LYS A 93 9.09 4.32 7.73
N PRO A 94 7.82 4.63 8.06
CA PRO A 94 7.52 5.79 8.89
C PRO A 94 8.16 5.67 10.26
N SER A 95 8.63 6.80 10.82
CA SER A 95 9.32 6.81 12.10
C SER A 95 8.46 6.28 13.26
N ARG A 96 7.15 6.38 13.15
CA ARG A 96 6.25 5.94 14.21
C ARG A 96 5.73 4.51 14.01
N TRP A 97 6.21 3.84 12.96
CA TRP A 97 5.70 2.53 12.61
C TRP A 97 5.79 1.52 13.75
N ASP A 98 6.96 1.46 14.41
CA ASP A 98 7.20 0.47 15.44
C ASP A 98 6.52 0.80 16.77
N LEU A 99 5.98 2.01 16.91
CA LEU A 99 5.28 2.43 18.11
C LEU A 99 3.81 2.06 18.10
N VAL A 100 3.29 1.65 16.95
CA VAL A 100 1.88 1.33 16.78
C VAL A 100 1.74 -0.16 16.54
N ARG A 101 0.91 -0.81 17.32
CA ARG A 101 0.64 -2.24 17.12
C ARG A 101 -0.16 -2.44 15.86
N GLY A 102 0.21 -3.46 15.10
CA GLY A 102 -0.57 -3.89 13.97
C GLY A 102 -1.92 -4.46 14.42
N ASN A 103 -2.82 -4.61 13.46
CA ASN A 103 -4.11 -5.23 13.72
C ASN A 103 -3.90 -6.71 14.03
N GLU A 104 -4.15 -7.12 15.28
CA GLU A 104 -3.91 -8.50 15.70
C GLU A 104 -4.78 -9.50 14.95
N ALA A 105 -5.97 -9.10 14.55
CA ALA A 105 -6.84 -9.96 13.76
C ALA A 105 -6.22 -10.28 12.39
N SER A 106 -5.47 -9.34 11.83
CA SER A 106 -4.80 -9.57 10.56
C SER A 106 -3.43 -10.22 10.76
N GLY A 107 -2.89 -10.15 11.94
CA GLY A 107 -1.58 -10.71 12.26
C GLY A 107 -1.59 -12.19 12.60
N ASN A 108 -2.74 -12.74 12.76
CA ASN A 108 -2.87 -14.16 13.11
C ASN A 108 -3.07 -15.03 11.91
#